data_4ac2f33f1aa696b00e0c9bb2ecce1ca9
#
_entry.id   4ac2f33f1aa696b00e0c9bb2ecce1ca9
#
_cell.length_a   1.000
_cell.length_b   1.000
_cell.length_c   1.000
_cell.angle_alpha   90.00
_cell.angle_beta   90.00
_cell.angle_gamma   90.00
#
_symmetry.space_group_name_H-M   'P 1'
#
loop_
_entity.id
_entity.type
_entity.pdbx_description
1 polymer ?
#
loop_
_entity_poly.entity_id
_entity_poly.type
_entity_poly.pdbx_seq_one_letter_code
_entity_poly.pdbx_strand_id
1 'polypeptide(L)'
;DDTLRLLGLCGLLVREQSRSSLVSLTGSCGKTTVKELTAAIMSQCGSTVATQGNFNNDVGVPLTLLRLERNTRYAVIEQGASHPQDIARTCKFVRSNIALINNAGEAHIEGFGSKKGVYLGKSEILTDVFSRGGVGIVPSDSRWSESWLGDYAEERRQGRLVSFGTHEQDFVRVSDIGLSVDGISLTVTCAGEGFNVALPLIGRHNALNVAAACALALQAGIPFSKLKSGLERYRPMAGRLNVRRYRDFILIDDAYNASFNSVVAALEVLKQLKGRRIFIFGD
;
A
#
# COMPACT_ATOMS: atom_id res chain seq x y z
N ASP A 1 2.79 -10.17 27.60
CA ASP A 1 2.27 -10.91 26.44
C ASP A 1 0.75 -11.03 26.46
N ASP A 2 0.14 -11.26 27.62
CA ASP A 2 -1.32 -11.40 27.70
C ASP A 2 -2.07 -10.12 27.38
N THR A 3 -1.54 -8.95 27.71
CA THR A 3 -2.18 -7.66 27.43
C THR A 3 -2.22 -7.33 25.95
N LEU A 4 -1.15 -7.61 25.20
CA LEU A 4 -1.14 -7.43 23.74
C LEU A 4 -2.11 -8.41 23.06
N ARG A 5 -2.13 -9.64 23.52
CA ARG A 5 -3.09 -10.64 23.04
C ARG A 5 -4.53 -10.22 23.35
N LEU A 6 -4.79 -9.72 24.55
CA LEU A 6 -6.12 -9.22 24.94
C LEU A 6 -6.54 -8.05 24.05
N LEU A 7 -5.66 -7.06 23.84
CA LEU A 7 -5.93 -5.96 22.93
C LEU A 7 -6.26 -6.45 21.51
N GLY A 8 -5.50 -7.41 21.00
CA GLY A 8 -5.76 -8.05 19.71
C GLY A 8 -7.13 -8.73 19.65
N LEU A 9 -7.52 -9.45 20.71
CA LEU A 9 -8.84 -10.12 20.82
C LEU A 9 -9.98 -9.10 20.90
N CYS A 10 -9.81 -7.98 21.61
CA CYS A 10 -10.79 -6.88 21.60
C CYS A 10 -10.99 -6.31 20.19
N GLY A 11 -9.89 -6.07 19.45
CA GLY A 11 -9.95 -5.65 18.05
C GLY A 11 -10.66 -6.67 17.16
N LEU A 12 -10.38 -7.95 17.35
CA LEU A 12 -11.03 -9.06 16.62
C LEU A 12 -12.54 -9.10 16.88
N LEU A 13 -12.98 -8.96 18.14
CA LEU A 13 -14.41 -8.92 18.48
C LEU A 13 -15.15 -7.81 17.73
N VAL A 14 -14.58 -6.62 17.68
CA VAL A 14 -15.16 -5.50 16.91
C VAL A 14 -15.14 -5.81 15.41
N ARG A 15 -14.04 -6.39 14.90
CA ARG A 15 -13.92 -6.80 13.50
C ARG A 15 -14.99 -7.83 13.10
N GLU A 16 -15.26 -8.81 13.96
CA GLU A 16 -16.28 -9.84 13.69
C GLU A 16 -17.71 -9.31 13.71
N GLN A 17 -17.97 -8.28 14.50
CA GLN A 17 -19.26 -7.58 14.54
C GLN A 17 -19.42 -6.58 13.39
N SER A 18 -18.33 -6.16 12.76
CA SER A 18 -18.34 -5.22 11.65
C SER A 18 -18.66 -5.94 10.33
N ARG A 19 -19.55 -5.33 9.53
CA ARG A 19 -19.85 -5.76 8.16
C ARG A 19 -18.96 -5.08 7.11
N SER A 20 -17.92 -4.37 7.54
CA SER A 20 -17.03 -3.64 6.64
C SER A 20 -16.30 -4.57 5.67
N SER A 21 -16.20 -4.16 4.40
CA SER A 21 -15.26 -4.74 3.47
C SER A 21 -13.86 -4.29 3.90
N LEU A 22 -13.07 -5.23 4.42
CA LEU A 22 -11.77 -4.94 5.00
C LEU A 22 -10.66 -5.39 4.06
N VAL A 23 -9.84 -4.43 3.66
CA VAL A 23 -8.63 -4.66 2.89
C VAL A 23 -7.40 -4.44 3.77
N SER A 24 -6.36 -5.23 3.56
CA SER A 24 -5.09 -5.05 4.24
C SER A 24 -3.92 -4.95 3.26
N LEU A 25 -2.87 -4.28 3.67
CA LEU A 25 -1.68 -4.14 2.85
C LEU A 25 -0.39 -4.15 3.67
N THR A 26 0.66 -4.64 3.04
CA THR A 26 2.03 -4.59 3.55
C THR A 26 3.01 -4.19 2.45
N GLY A 27 4.27 -4.03 2.80
CA GLY A 27 5.35 -3.72 1.87
C GLY A 27 6.57 -3.15 2.60
N SER A 28 7.70 -3.12 1.93
CA SER A 28 8.92 -2.49 2.44
C SER A 28 8.80 -0.97 2.44
N CYS A 29 8.25 -0.38 1.36
CA CYS A 29 8.01 1.06 1.23
C CYS A 29 6.67 1.35 0.53
N GLY A 30 6.20 2.59 0.59
CA GLY A 30 4.97 3.04 -0.08
C GLY A 30 3.65 2.64 0.61
N LYS A 31 3.68 1.83 1.67
CA LYS A 31 2.48 1.36 2.38
C LYS A 31 1.49 2.47 2.71
N THR A 32 1.97 3.51 3.37
CA THR A 32 1.11 4.62 3.81
C THR A 32 0.51 5.38 2.64
N THR A 33 1.28 5.59 1.56
CA THR A 33 0.76 6.22 0.32
C THR A 33 -0.36 5.37 -0.28
N VAL A 34 -0.16 4.06 -0.42
CA VAL A 34 -1.20 3.13 -0.92
C VAL A 34 -2.42 3.15 -0.01
N LYS A 35 -2.24 3.08 1.31
CA LYS A 35 -3.31 3.16 2.30
C LYS A 35 -4.16 4.43 2.15
N GLU A 36 -3.51 5.59 2.07
CA GLU A 36 -4.21 6.88 1.96
C GLU A 36 -4.94 7.02 0.61
N LEU A 37 -4.31 6.61 -0.50
CA LEU A 37 -4.95 6.57 -1.82
C LEU A 37 -6.18 5.66 -1.81
N THR A 38 -6.03 4.44 -1.25
CA THR A 38 -7.13 3.48 -1.15
C THR A 38 -8.28 4.02 -0.30
N ALA A 39 -7.97 4.63 0.86
CA ALA A 39 -8.97 5.24 1.72
C ALA A 39 -9.69 6.41 1.04
N ALA A 40 -8.96 7.26 0.29
CA ALA A 40 -9.54 8.36 -0.47
C ALA A 40 -10.50 7.85 -1.56
N ILE A 41 -10.17 6.76 -2.25
CA ILE A 41 -11.05 6.12 -3.23
C ILE A 41 -12.29 5.53 -2.54
N MET A 42 -12.12 4.72 -1.50
CA MET A 42 -13.22 4.03 -0.82
C MET A 42 -14.20 4.99 -0.17
N SER A 43 -13.71 6.13 0.35
CA SER A 43 -14.54 7.16 0.97
C SER A 43 -15.55 7.81 0.01
N GLN A 44 -15.38 7.63 -1.32
CA GLN A 44 -16.40 8.03 -2.31
C GLN A 44 -17.65 7.16 -2.27
N CYS A 45 -17.57 5.97 -1.69
CA CYS A 45 -18.64 4.98 -1.72
C CYS A 45 -19.18 4.63 -0.32
N GLY A 46 -18.57 5.13 0.75
CA GLY A 46 -19.06 4.91 2.11
C GLY A 46 -18.09 5.31 3.20
N SER A 47 -18.55 5.21 4.45
CA SER A 47 -17.72 5.46 5.62
C SER A 47 -16.50 4.53 5.63
N THR A 48 -15.32 5.12 5.78
CA THR A 48 -14.05 4.40 5.65
C THR A 48 -13.17 4.66 6.86
N VAL A 49 -12.71 3.59 7.48
CA VAL A 49 -11.69 3.62 8.55
C VAL A 49 -10.36 3.20 7.94
N ALA A 50 -9.29 3.96 8.21
CA ALA A 50 -7.94 3.59 7.80
C ALA A 50 -6.97 3.66 8.98
N THR A 51 -5.88 2.88 8.91
CA THR A 51 -4.78 2.96 9.86
C THR A 51 -4.28 4.40 9.97
N GLN A 52 -4.22 4.95 11.17
CA GLN A 52 -3.71 6.29 11.44
C GLN A 52 -2.20 6.27 11.62
N GLY A 53 -1.51 7.24 11.01
CA GLY A 53 -0.07 7.37 11.14
C GLY A 53 0.65 6.04 10.84
N ASN A 54 1.46 5.59 11.80
CA ASN A 54 2.22 4.35 11.77
C ASN A 54 1.67 3.25 12.70
N PHE A 55 0.39 3.29 13.04
CA PHE A 55 -0.27 2.29 13.90
C PHE A 55 -0.46 0.95 13.17
N ASN A 56 0.64 0.37 12.69
CA ASN A 56 0.68 -0.78 11.80
C ASN A 56 1.31 -2.05 12.41
N ASN A 57 1.57 -2.03 13.71
CA ASN A 57 2.13 -3.16 14.50
C ASN A 57 1.05 -3.84 15.35
N ASP A 58 1.46 -4.76 16.23
CA ASP A 58 0.60 -5.53 17.15
C ASP A 58 -0.17 -4.69 18.18
N VAL A 59 0.20 -3.44 18.39
CA VAL A 59 -0.60 -2.48 19.18
C VAL A 59 -1.51 -1.66 18.26
N GLY A 60 -0.95 -1.07 17.21
CA GLY A 60 -1.64 -0.13 16.34
C GLY A 60 -2.73 -0.74 15.47
N VAL A 61 -2.53 -1.99 15.01
CA VAL A 61 -3.54 -2.70 14.22
C VAL A 61 -4.82 -2.95 15.03
N PRO A 62 -4.77 -3.54 16.24
CA PRO A 62 -5.96 -3.66 17.08
C PRO A 62 -6.64 -2.33 17.40
N LEU A 63 -5.86 -1.27 17.70
CA LEU A 63 -6.42 0.07 17.94
C LEU A 63 -7.16 0.61 16.70
N THR A 64 -6.70 0.28 15.49
CA THR A 64 -7.42 0.62 14.27
C THR A 64 -8.73 -0.16 14.15
N LEU A 65 -8.72 -1.46 14.48
CA LEU A 65 -9.93 -2.30 14.45
C LEU A 65 -11.00 -1.84 15.47
N LEU A 66 -10.58 -1.38 16.65
CA LEU A 66 -11.48 -0.83 17.67
C LEU A 66 -12.22 0.44 17.23
N ARG A 67 -11.78 1.10 16.15
CA ARG A 67 -12.46 2.25 15.55
C ARG A 67 -13.56 1.89 14.55
N LEU A 68 -13.72 0.60 14.25
CA LEU A 68 -14.79 0.15 13.36
C LEU A 68 -16.14 0.33 14.06
N GLU A 69 -17.06 0.98 13.38
CA GLU A 69 -18.44 1.18 13.81
C GLU A 69 -19.39 0.31 12.99
N ARG A 70 -20.63 0.16 13.44
CA ARG A 70 -21.66 -0.63 12.71
C ARG A 70 -21.93 -0.13 11.30
N ASN A 71 -21.78 1.17 11.07
CA ASN A 71 -21.96 1.84 9.78
C ASN A 71 -20.68 1.95 8.96
N THR A 72 -19.54 1.50 9.47
CA THR A 72 -18.29 1.46 8.71
C THR A 72 -18.45 0.52 7.52
N ARG A 73 -18.35 1.07 6.32
CA ARG A 73 -18.49 0.30 5.09
C ARG A 73 -17.17 -0.30 4.61
N TYR A 74 -16.10 0.42 4.79
CA TYR A 74 -14.76 0.01 4.35
C TYR A 74 -13.72 0.20 5.45
N ALA A 75 -12.72 -0.69 5.47
CA ALA A 75 -11.56 -0.54 6.34
C ALA A 75 -10.27 -0.83 5.58
N VAL A 76 -9.26 0.03 5.74
CA VAL A 76 -7.95 -0.10 5.10
C VAL A 76 -6.89 -0.25 6.18
N ILE A 77 -6.35 -1.45 6.33
CA ILE A 77 -5.42 -1.79 7.41
C ILE A 77 -4.00 -1.93 6.86
N GLU A 78 -3.12 -1.04 7.29
CA GLU A 78 -1.69 -1.15 7.02
C GLU A 78 -1.07 -2.10 8.04
N GLN A 79 -0.32 -3.12 7.57
CA GLN A 79 0.41 -4.07 8.41
C GLN A 79 1.92 -3.92 8.19
N GLY A 80 2.62 -3.44 9.20
CA GLY A 80 4.07 -3.35 9.25
C GLY A 80 4.69 -4.67 9.69
N ALA A 81 5.95 -4.91 9.33
CA ALA A 81 6.73 -6.00 9.86
C ALA A 81 8.22 -5.69 9.79
N SER A 82 8.92 -6.08 10.83
CA SER A 82 10.38 -6.02 10.96
C SER A 82 11.01 -7.41 11.14
N HIS A 83 10.21 -8.40 11.55
CA HIS A 83 10.63 -9.78 11.78
C HIS A 83 9.65 -10.77 11.17
N PRO A 84 10.06 -12.05 10.95
CA PRO A 84 9.14 -13.13 10.60
C PRO A 84 8.00 -13.24 11.62
N GLN A 85 6.82 -13.61 11.15
CA GLN A 85 5.57 -13.77 11.91
C GLN A 85 4.93 -12.46 12.43
N ASP A 86 5.50 -11.28 12.21
CA ASP A 86 4.86 -10.02 12.61
C ASP A 86 3.49 -9.85 11.91
N ILE A 87 3.45 -10.10 10.60
CA ILE A 87 2.21 -10.02 9.81
C ILE A 87 1.27 -11.17 10.19
N ALA A 88 1.78 -12.39 10.32
CA ALA A 88 0.95 -13.53 10.71
C ALA A 88 0.26 -13.31 12.06
N ARG A 89 0.91 -12.61 13.01
CA ARG A 89 0.29 -12.24 14.30
C ARG A 89 -0.86 -11.27 14.11
N THR A 90 -0.66 -10.20 13.35
CA THR A 90 -1.71 -9.19 13.13
C THR A 90 -2.85 -9.72 12.25
N CYS A 91 -2.58 -10.59 11.29
CA CYS A 91 -3.59 -11.25 10.45
C CYS A 91 -4.63 -12.03 11.27
N LYS A 92 -4.24 -12.63 12.41
CA LYS A 92 -5.17 -13.32 13.30
C LYS A 92 -6.33 -12.45 13.79
N PHE A 93 -6.09 -11.13 13.89
CA PHE A 93 -7.08 -10.15 14.34
C PHE A 93 -7.74 -9.41 13.17
N VAL A 94 -6.98 -9.11 12.12
CA VAL A 94 -7.44 -8.33 10.95
C VAL A 94 -8.46 -9.12 10.15
N ARG A 95 -8.19 -10.38 9.83
CA ARG A 95 -9.04 -11.27 9.02
C ARG A 95 -9.54 -10.56 7.76
N SER A 96 -8.62 -10.06 6.95
CA SER A 96 -8.95 -9.33 5.74
C SER A 96 -9.58 -10.23 4.67
N ASN A 97 -10.43 -9.63 3.84
CA ASN A 97 -11.01 -10.28 2.68
C ASN A 97 -10.11 -10.15 1.44
N ILE A 98 -9.30 -9.07 1.43
CA ILE A 98 -8.39 -8.73 0.34
C ILE A 98 -7.07 -8.30 0.96
N ALA A 99 -5.96 -8.83 0.45
CA ALA A 99 -4.62 -8.49 0.93
C ALA A 99 -3.71 -8.09 -0.23
N LEU A 100 -2.86 -7.08 0.00
CA LEU A 100 -1.92 -6.58 -1.00
C LEU A 100 -0.49 -6.56 -0.45
N ILE A 101 0.45 -7.03 -1.25
CA ILE A 101 1.88 -6.77 -1.07
C ILE A 101 2.28 -5.66 -2.05
N ASN A 102 2.64 -4.48 -1.52
CA ASN A 102 3.08 -3.38 -2.36
C ASN A 102 4.48 -3.63 -2.97
N ASN A 103 5.38 -4.14 -2.16
CA ASN A 103 6.71 -4.56 -2.57
C ASN A 103 7.40 -5.37 -1.46
N ALA A 104 8.45 -6.11 -1.81
CA ALA A 104 9.36 -6.79 -0.89
C ALA A 104 10.80 -6.38 -1.24
N GLY A 105 11.19 -5.20 -0.78
CA GLY A 105 12.52 -4.61 -0.97
C GLY A 105 13.47 -4.88 0.20
N GLU A 106 14.51 -4.09 0.29
CA GLU A 106 15.62 -4.28 1.25
C GLU A 106 15.41 -3.58 2.61
N ALA A 107 14.16 -3.41 3.05
CA ALA A 107 13.87 -2.86 4.37
C ALA A 107 13.86 -3.96 5.44
N HIS A 108 14.43 -3.65 6.61
CA HIS A 108 14.48 -4.54 7.79
C HIS A 108 15.18 -5.89 7.53
N ILE A 109 16.21 -5.91 6.65
CA ILE A 109 16.96 -7.15 6.33
C ILE A 109 17.55 -7.78 7.58
N GLU A 110 18.04 -6.98 8.53
CA GLU A 110 18.60 -7.50 9.79
C GLU A 110 17.57 -8.33 10.55
N GLY A 111 16.35 -7.85 10.68
CA GLY A 111 15.28 -8.56 11.39
C GLY A 111 14.76 -9.80 10.64
N PHE A 112 14.77 -9.77 9.32
CA PHE A 112 14.34 -10.90 8.48
C PHE A 112 15.50 -11.85 8.10
N GLY A 113 16.74 -11.51 8.40
CA GLY A 113 17.92 -12.29 8.11
C GLY A 113 18.38 -12.29 6.64
N SER A 114 17.51 -12.02 5.68
CA SER A 114 17.83 -12.01 4.24
C SER A 114 16.75 -11.34 3.39
N LYS A 115 17.07 -11.03 2.11
CA LYS A 115 16.06 -10.60 1.12
C LYS A 115 14.94 -11.62 0.93
N LYS A 116 15.27 -12.93 0.98
CA LYS A 116 14.27 -14.01 0.93
C LYS A 116 13.41 -14.02 2.21
N GLY A 117 14.00 -13.73 3.36
CA GLY A 117 13.27 -13.57 4.63
C GLY A 117 12.25 -12.43 4.55
N VAL A 118 12.59 -11.28 3.94
CA VAL A 118 11.63 -10.19 3.68
C VAL A 118 10.48 -10.66 2.79
N TYR A 119 10.79 -11.38 1.70
CA TYR A 119 9.77 -11.96 0.81
C TYR A 119 8.82 -12.88 1.59
N LEU A 120 9.34 -13.83 2.35
CA LEU A 120 8.53 -14.78 3.13
C LEU A 120 7.67 -14.07 4.18
N GLY A 121 8.27 -13.14 4.95
CA GLY A 121 7.53 -12.41 5.96
C GLY A 121 6.43 -11.51 5.39
N LYS A 122 6.63 -10.89 4.21
CA LYS A 122 5.55 -10.15 3.54
C LYS A 122 4.48 -11.08 2.97
N SER A 123 4.87 -12.28 2.51
CA SER A 123 3.94 -13.28 1.95
C SER A 123 2.98 -13.88 3.00
N GLU A 124 3.26 -13.72 4.30
CA GLU A 124 2.36 -14.13 5.38
C GLU A 124 0.94 -13.54 5.22
N ILE A 125 0.82 -12.33 4.67
CA ILE A 125 -0.48 -11.68 4.42
C ILE A 125 -1.29 -12.42 3.35
N LEU A 126 -0.62 -12.96 2.32
CA LEU A 126 -1.25 -13.76 1.26
C LEU A 126 -1.67 -15.13 1.79
N THR A 127 -0.81 -15.78 2.56
CA THR A 127 -1.12 -17.07 3.18
C THR A 127 -2.37 -16.98 4.05
N ASP A 128 -2.50 -15.92 4.87
CA ASP A 128 -3.69 -15.73 5.69
C ASP A 128 -4.94 -15.46 4.84
N VAL A 129 -4.89 -14.54 3.88
CA VAL A 129 -6.08 -14.19 3.08
C VAL A 129 -6.56 -15.37 2.25
N PHE A 130 -5.67 -16.16 1.69
CA PHE A 130 -6.04 -17.34 0.89
C PHE A 130 -6.63 -18.46 1.75
N SER A 131 -6.12 -18.67 2.98
CA SER A 131 -6.70 -19.64 3.90
C SER A 131 -8.18 -19.37 4.25
N ARG A 132 -8.63 -18.11 4.02
CA ARG A 132 -10.03 -17.67 4.22
C ARG A 132 -10.81 -17.54 2.91
N GLY A 133 -10.26 -17.99 1.78
CA GLY A 133 -10.89 -17.87 0.47
C GLY A 133 -10.90 -16.44 -0.10
N GLY A 134 -10.09 -15.54 0.44
CA GLY A 134 -10.00 -14.15 -0.02
C GLY A 134 -9.09 -13.97 -1.24
N VAL A 135 -8.83 -12.70 -1.59
CA VAL A 135 -8.07 -12.29 -2.77
C VAL A 135 -6.73 -11.69 -2.39
N GLY A 136 -5.66 -12.14 -3.05
CA GLY A 136 -4.31 -11.59 -2.96
C GLY A 136 -3.97 -10.70 -4.15
N ILE A 137 -3.19 -9.64 -3.91
CA ILE A 137 -2.74 -8.69 -4.94
C ILE A 137 -1.24 -8.50 -4.80
N VAL A 138 -0.51 -8.67 -5.91
CA VAL A 138 0.97 -8.59 -5.94
C VAL A 138 1.47 -7.69 -7.06
N PRO A 139 2.65 -7.06 -6.93
CA PRO A 139 3.24 -6.26 -8.00
C PRO A 139 3.88 -7.16 -9.07
N SER A 140 3.57 -6.92 -10.33
CA SER A 140 4.19 -7.61 -11.48
C SER A 140 5.61 -7.09 -11.77
N ASP A 141 5.89 -5.83 -11.48
CA ASP A 141 7.21 -5.20 -11.66
C ASP A 141 8.22 -5.55 -10.55
N SER A 142 7.92 -6.52 -9.71
CA SER A 142 8.79 -6.96 -8.62
C SER A 142 9.73 -8.08 -9.06
N ARG A 143 10.96 -8.08 -8.51
CA ARG A 143 11.86 -9.24 -8.63
C ARG A 143 11.29 -10.56 -8.09
N TRP A 144 10.25 -10.48 -7.26
CA TRP A 144 9.57 -11.60 -6.61
C TRP A 144 8.28 -12.00 -7.33
N SER A 145 7.95 -11.34 -8.44
CA SER A 145 6.69 -11.58 -9.18
C SER A 145 6.52 -13.07 -9.51
N GLU A 146 7.51 -13.67 -10.18
CA GLU A 146 7.49 -15.09 -10.56
C GLU A 146 7.38 -16.02 -9.34
N SER A 147 8.00 -15.65 -8.21
CA SER A 147 7.91 -16.43 -6.97
C SER A 147 6.48 -16.43 -6.43
N TRP A 148 5.82 -15.26 -6.33
CA TRP A 148 4.41 -15.21 -5.88
C TRP A 148 3.47 -15.94 -6.84
N LEU A 149 3.68 -15.78 -8.16
CA LEU A 149 2.85 -16.45 -9.16
C LEU A 149 3.02 -17.97 -9.15
N GLY A 150 4.20 -18.47 -8.79
CA GLY A 150 4.50 -19.88 -8.63
C GLY A 150 4.03 -20.45 -7.30
N ASP A 151 4.37 -19.80 -6.18
CA ASP A 151 4.00 -20.25 -4.82
C ASP A 151 2.47 -20.30 -4.61
N TYR A 152 1.71 -19.43 -5.31
CA TYR A 152 0.25 -19.35 -5.24
C TYR A 152 -0.41 -19.63 -6.61
N ALA A 153 0.12 -20.61 -7.36
CA ALA A 153 -0.37 -20.96 -8.69
C ALA A 153 -1.84 -21.43 -8.71
N GLU A 154 -2.30 -22.08 -7.62
CA GLU A 154 -3.68 -22.55 -7.49
C GLU A 154 -4.63 -21.35 -7.32
N GLU A 155 -4.30 -20.43 -6.44
CA GLU A 155 -5.06 -19.20 -6.20
C GLU A 155 -5.13 -18.34 -7.47
N ARG A 156 -4.04 -18.29 -8.23
CA ARG A 156 -4.00 -17.63 -9.54
C ARG A 156 -4.96 -18.28 -10.53
N ARG A 157 -4.97 -19.61 -10.64
CA ARG A 157 -5.90 -20.34 -11.53
C ARG A 157 -7.37 -20.12 -11.14
N GLN A 158 -7.64 -19.94 -9.86
CA GLN A 158 -8.97 -19.64 -9.32
C GLN A 158 -9.35 -18.17 -9.45
N GLY A 159 -8.49 -17.31 -10.02
CA GLY A 159 -8.72 -15.86 -10.10
C GLY A 159 -8.63 -15.11 -8.76
N ARG A 160 -8.07 -15.74 -7.72
CA ARG A 160 -7.92 -15.16 -6.39
C ARG A 160 -6.55 -14.50 -6.16
N LEU A 161 -5.59 -14.67 -7.07
CA LEU A 161 -4.36 -13.91 -7.11
C LEU A 161 -4.33 -13.07 -8.37
N VAL A 162 -4.25 -11.75 -8.21
CA VAL A 162 -4.15 -10.78 -9.31
C VAL A 162 -2.91 -9.91 -9.17
N SER A 163 -2.46 -9.32 -10.27
CA SER A 163 -1.29 -8.44 -10.28
C SER A 163 -1.64 -6.99 -10.61
N PHE A 164 -0.77 -6.08 -10.22
CA PHE A 164 -0.77 -4.69 -10.64
C PHE A 164 0.62 -4.27 -11.07
N GLY A 165 0.70 -3.35 -12.03
CA GLY A 165 2.00 -2.88 -12.52
C GLY A 165 1.91 -2.16 -13.85
N THR A 166 2.94 -2.37 -14.70
CA THR A 166 3.05 -1.75 -16.02
C THR A 166 2.80 -2.72 -17.17
N HIS A 167 2.65 -4.02 -16.90
CA HIS A 167 2.46 -5.04 -17.92
C HIS A 167 1.02 -5.11 -18.43
N GLU A 168 0.84 -5.52 -19.69
CA GLU A 168 -0.49 -5.58 -20.33
C GLU A 168 -1.46 -6.56 -19.67
N GLN A 169 -0.93 -7.63 -19.08
CA GLN A 169 -1.70 -8.66 -18.39
C GLN A 169 -2.08 -8.32 -16.94
N ASP A 170 -1.63 -7.18 -16.42
CA ASP A 170 -1.97 -6.77 -15.05
C ASP A 170 -3.46 -6.47 -14.90
N PHE A 171 -4.03 -6.90 -13.77
CA PHE A 171 -5.41 -6.58 -13.41
C PHE A 171 -5.65 -5.07 -13.35
N VAL A 172 -4.68 -4.32 -12.78
CA VAL A 172 -4.60 -2.86 -12.91
C VAL A 172 -3.26 -2.50 -13.48
N ARG A 173 -3.29 -1.87 -14.66
CA ARG A 173 -2.10 -1.37 -15.35
C ARG A 173 -1.99 0.13 -15.25
N VAL A 174 -0.75 0.62 -15.14
CA VAL A 174 -0.43 2.04 -15.31
C VAL A 174 0.52 2.22 -16.50
N SER A 175 0.24 3.24 -17.31
CA SER A 175 1.03 3.62 -18.50
C SER A 175 1.14 5.14 -18.63
N ASP A 176 1.83 5.62 -19.66
CA ASP A 176 1.97 7.04 -20.02
C ASP A 176 2.40 7.91 -18.84
N ILE A 177 3.38 7.41 -18.06
CA ILE A 177 3.84 8.03 -16.83
C ILE A 177 4.66 9.29 -17.14
N GLY A 178 4.06 10.44 -16.92
CA GLY A 178 4.71 11.76 -16.95
C GLY A 178 5.17 12.16 -15.55
N LEU A 179 6.41 12.64 -15.44
CA LEU A 179 7.02 13.04 -14.16
C LEU A 179 7.31 14.53 -14.16
N SER A 180 6.94 15.21 -13.07
CA SER A 180 7.27 16.60 -12.82
C SER A 180 7.53 16.86 -11.34
N VAL A 181 8.03 18.04 -11.01
CA VAL A 181 8.18 18.48 -9.61
C VAL A 181 6.83 18.73 -8.94
N ASP A 182 5.77 18.93 -9.70
CA ASP A 182 4.42 19.17 -9.18
C ASP A 182 3.63 17.86 -8.97
N GLY A 183 4.14 16.76 -9.51
CA GLY A 183 3.49 15.46 -9.37
C GLY A 183 3.71 14.52 -10.54
N ILE A 184 2.87 13.51 -10.61
CA ILE A 184 2.81 12.53 -11.69
C ILE A 184 1.51 12.69 -12.50
N SER A 185 1.59 12.43 -13.80
CA SER A 185 0.44 12.15 -14.65
C SER A 185 0.56 10.71 -15.18
N LEU A 186 -0.54 9.98 -15.27
CA LEU A 186 -0.52 8.61 -15.76
C LEU A 186 -1.91 8.18 -16.25
N THR A 187 -1.91 7.14 -17.06
CA THR A 187 -3.11 6.40 -17.47
C THR A 187 -3.28 5.18 -16.56
N VAL A 188 -4.46 5.00 -15.99
CA VAL A 188 -4.85 3.78 -15.24
C VAL A 188 -5.81 3.00 -16.10
N THR A 189 -5.54 1.70 -16.29
CA THR A 189 -6.37 0.79 -17.10
C THR A 189 -6.73 -0.46 -16.30
N CYS A 190 -7.98 -0.92 -16.41
CA CYS A 190 -8.47 -2.18 -15.87
C CYS A 190 -9.58 -2.73 -16.78
N ALA A 191 -9.50 -4.00 -17.17
CA ALA A 191 -10.53 -4.69 -17.97
C ALA A 191 -10.98 -3.92 -19.24
N GLY A 192 -10.07 -3.22 -19.90
CA GLY A 192 -10.34 -2.45 -21.12
C GLY A 192 -10.87 -1.03 -20.89
N GLU A 193 -11.26 -0.67 -19.68
CA GLU A 193 -11.55 0.71 -19.30
C GLU A 193 -10.29 1.46 -18.86
N GLY A 194 -10.22 2.77 -19.14
CA GLY A 194 -9.05 3.58 -18.78
C GLY A 194 -9.42 5.04 -18.47
N PHE A 195 -8.58 5.69 -17.65
CA PHE A 195 -8.66 7.14 -17.41
C PHE A 195 -7.28 7.73 -17.16
N ASN A 196 -7.14 9.00 -17.51
CA ASN A 196 -5.95 9.79 -17.19
C ASN A 196 -6.15 10.54 -15.88
N VAL A 197 -5.10 10.57 -15.04
CA VAL A 197 -5.10 11.31 -13.77
C VAL A 197 -3.77 12.01 -13.56
N ALA A 198 -3.82 13.20 -12.93
CA ALA A 198 -2.65 13.91 -12.44
C ALA A 198 -2.76 14.01 -10.90
N LEU A 199 -1.68 13.70 -10.20
CA LEU A 199 -1.65 13.63 -8.74
C LEU A 199 -0.43 14.37 -8.19
N PRO A 200 -0.56 15.04 -7.03
CA PRO A 200 0.55 15.73 -6.35
C PRO A 200 1.47 14.69 -5.64
N LEU A 201 1.95 13.72 -6.38
CA LEU A 201 2.86 12.66 -5.95
C LEU A 201 4.08 12.72 -6.85
N ILE A 202 5.28 12.88 -6.32
CA ILE A 202 6.50 12.90 -7.11
C ILE A 202 7.22 11.55 -7.08
N GLY A 203 7.86 11.22 -8.21
CA GLY A 203 8.63 9.98 -8.37
C GLY A 203 7.85 8.83 -9.00
N ARG A 204 8.54 8.12 -9.90
CA ARG A 204 7.97 7.04 -10.74
C ARG A 204 7.37 5.89 -9.90
N HIS A 205 7.94 5.60 -8.72
CA HIS A 205 7.43 4.56 -7.82
C HIS A 205 6.00 4.84 -7.33
N ASN A 206 5.55 6.10 -7.32
CA ASN A 206 4.19 6.44 -6.95
C ASN A 206 3.16 6.07 -8.02
N ALA A 207 3.55 5.86 -9.27
CA ALA A 207 2.65 5.30 -10.27
C ALA A 207 2.23 3.86 -9.89
N LEU A 208 3.16 3.04 -9.38
CA LEU A 208 2.84 1.70 -8.87
C LEU A 208 1.98 1.76 -7.59
N ASN A 209 2.23 2.74 -6.72
CA ASN A 209 1.36 2.96 -5.54
C ASN A 209 -0.08 3.31 -5.94
N VAL A 210 -0.28 4.06 -7.04
CA VAL A 210 -1.62 4.36 -7.59
C VAL A 210 -2.26 3.08 -8.14
N ALA A 211 -1.52 2.27 -8.91
CA ALA A 211 -2.02 0.98 -9.41
C ALA A 211 -2.45 0.05 -8.26
N ALA A 212 -1.62 -0.06 -7.22
CA ALA A 212 -1.90 -0.84 -6.01
C ALA A 212 -3.19 -0.40 -5.31
N ALA A 213 -3.37 0.91 -5.13
CA ALA A 213 -4.57 1.47 -4.49
C ALA A 213 -5.83 1.23 -5.32
N CYS A 214 -5.75 1.39 -6.66
CA CYS A 214 -6.85 1.07 -7.57
C CYS A 214 -7.21 -0.42 -7.52
N ALA A 215 -6.20 -1.30 -7.50
CA ALA A 215 -6.43 -2.74 -7.43
C ALA A 215 -7.14 -3.15 -6.12
N LEU A 216 -6.70 -2.61 -4.96
CA LEU A 216 -7.40 -2.82 -3.68
C LEU A 216 -8.84 -2.33 -3.71
N ALA A 217 -9.08 -1.14 -4.24
CA ALA A 217 -10.41 -0.54 -4.30
C ALA A 217 -11.35 -1.35 -5.20
N LEU A 218 -10.89 -1.75 -6.39
CA LEU A 218 -11.68 -2.56 -7.33
C LEU A 218 -12.04 -3.93 -6.75
N GLN A 219 -11.07 -4.62 -6.12
CA GLN A 219 -11.33 -5.90 -5.47
C GLN A 219 -12.30 -5.77 -4.28
N ALA A 220 -12.34 -4.61 -3.64
CA ALA A 220 -13.32 -4.29 -2.59
C ALA A 220 -14.70 -3.89 -3.12
N GLY A 221 -14.92 -3.96 -4.45
CA GLY A 221 -16.20 -3.66 -5.10
C GLY A 221 -16.45 -2.17 -5.33
N ILE A 222 -15.42 -1.32 -5.31
CA ILE A 222 -15.55 0.08 -5.72
C ILE A 222 -15.70 0.13 -7.24
N PRO A 223 -16.72 0.82 -7.79
CA PRO A 223 -16.88 0.96 -9.23
C PRO A 223 -15.68 1.69 -9.88
N PHE A 224 -15.25 1.24 -11.06
CA PHE A 224 -14.15 1.84 -11.82
C PHE A 224 -14.32 3.36 -12.00
N SER A 225 -15.53 3.82 -12.26
CA SER A 225 -15.90 5.23 -12.42
C SER A 225 -15.62 6.11 -11.18
N LYS A 226 -15.43 5.51 -9.99
CA LYS A 226 -15.11 6.24 -8.75
C LYS A 226 -13.62 6.36 -8.47
N LEU A 227 -12.76 5.62 -9.17
CA LEU A 227 -11.32 5.61 -8.93
C LEU A 227 -10.70 6.99 -9.14
N LYS A 228 -10.95 7.60 -10.30
CA LYS A 228 -10.38 8.92 -10.63
C LYS A 228 -10.75 9.98 -9.61
N SER A 229 -12.04 10.14 -9.32
CA SER A 229 -12.53 11.15 -8.36
C SER A 229 -12.01 10.91 -6.93
N GLY A 230 -11.79 9.65 -6.56
CA GLY A 230 -11.18 9.29 -5.28
C GLY A 230 -9.69 9.63 -5.23
N LEU A 231 -8.94 9.31 -6.27
CA LEU A 231 -7.52 9.66 -6.39
C LEU A 231 -7.29 11.18 -6.33
N GLU A 232 -8.11 11.96 -7.02
CA GLU A 232 -8.01 13.44 -7.04
C GLU A 232 -8.27 14.09 -5.66
N ARG A 233 -8.89 13.38 -4.74
CA ARG A 233 -9.05 13.81 -3.33
C ARG A 233 -7.85 13.52 -2.45
N TYR A 234 -6.91 12.73 -2.92
CA TYR A 234 -5.69 12.46 -2.16
C TYR A 234 -4.96 13.77 -1.81
N ARG A 235 -4.41 13.82 -0.61
CA ARG A 235 -3.55 14.91 -0.14
C ARG A 235 -2.23 14.33 0.33
N PRO A 236 -1.09 14.90 -0.13
CA PRO A 236 0.23 14.45 0.29
C PRO A 236 0.40 14.51 1.81
N MET A 237 1.01 13.48 2.36
CA MET A 237 1.36 13.46 3.78
C MET A 237 2.69 14.19 4.03
N ALA A 238 2.79 14.88 5.14
CA ALA A 238 4.05 15.51 5.58
C ALA A 238 5.18 14.47 5.68
N GLY A 239 6.40 14.87 5.28
CA GLY A 239 7.57 14.01 5.33
C GLY A 239 7.59 12.85 4.32
N ARG A 240 6.77 12.89 3.27
CA ARG A 240 6.74 11.88 2.20
C ARG A 240 6.79 12.53 0.84
N LEU A 241 8.02 12.92 0.42
CA LEU A 241 8.28 13.63 -0.83
C LEU A 241 7.36 14.86 -0.99
N ASN A 242 7.08 15.56 0.11
CA ASN A 242 6.21 16.72 0.11
C ASN A 242 6.94 17.94 -0.44
N VAL A 243 6.42 18.52 -1.50
CA VAL A 243 7.03 19.67 -2.20
C VAL A 243 6.58 20.98 -1.60
N ARG A 244 7.53 21.79 -1.14
CA ARG A 244 7.31 23.17 -0.69
C ARG A 244 8.10 24.14 -1.58
N ARG A 245 7.43 25.14 -2.12
CA ARG A 245 8.05 26.14 -2.99
C ARG A 245 8.36 27.40 -2.19
N TYR A 246 9.60 27.82 -2.25
CA TYR A 246 10.08 29.09 -1.74
C TYR A 246 10.53 29.97 -2.94
N ARG A 247 10.75 31.27 -2.69
CA ARG A 247 11.12 32.20 -3.74
C ARG A 247 12.35 31.75 -4.54
N ASP A 248 13.36 31.28 -3.83
CA ASP A 248 14.70 31.00 -4.40
C ASP A 248 15.03 29.51 -4.48
N PHE A 249 14.20 28.63 -3.91
CA PHE A 249 14.43 27.19 -3.91
C PHE A 249 13.14 26.36 -3.75
N ILE A 250 13.25 25.10 -4.08
CA ILE A 250 12.23 24.09 -3.82
C ILE A 250 12.74 23.15 -2.72
N LEU A 251 11.97 22.97 -1.66
CA LEU A 251 12.21 21.98 -0.63
C LEU A 251 11.35 20.74 -0.91
N ILE A 252 11.98 19.58 -0.95
CA ILE A 252 11.31 18.29 -0.97
C ILE A 252 11.51 17.66 0.39
N ASP A 253 10.44 17.60 1.18
CA ASP A 253 10.44 17.04 2.52
C ASP A 253 10.10 15.54 2.47
N ASP A 254 11.10 14.69 2.70
CA ASP A 254 10.99 13.23 2.78
C ASP A 254 11.54 12.69 4.12
N ALA A 255 11.35 13.47 5.19
CA ALA A 255 12.00 13.26 6.48
C ALA A 255 11.30 12.25 7.40
N TYR A 256 10.22 11.58 6.96
CA TYR A 256 9.47 10.67 7.83
C TYR A 256 10.27 9.41 8.21
N ASN A 257 10.93 8.78 7.26
CA ASN A 257 11.73 7.57 7.46
C ASN A 257 12.63 7.33 6.25
N ALA A 258 13.78 6.72 6.47
CA ALA A 258 14.71 6.36 5.42
C ALA A 258 14.96 4.85 5.41
N SER A 259 14.96 4.28 4.20
CA SER A 259 15.46 2.95 3.90
C SER A 259 16.28 3.04 2.63
N PHE A 260 17.16 2.08 2.37
CA PHE A 260 17.99 2.09 1.17
C PHE A 260 17.17 2.40 -0.10
N ASN A 261 16.09 1.67 -0.34
CA ASN A 261 15.27 1.85 -1.53
C ASN A 261 14.52 3.19 -1.55
N SER A 262 14.06 3.71 -0.41
CA SER A 262 13.39 5.01 -0.37
C SER A 262 14.36 6.16 -0.61
N VAL A 263 15.59 6.07 -0.11
CA VAL A 263 16.66 7.05 -0.37
C VAL A 263 17.04 7.04 -1.85
N VAL A 264 17.21 5.87 -2.46
CA VAL A 264 17.46 5.76 -3.92
C VAL A 264 16.32 6.40 -4.72
N ALA A 265 15.07 6.14 -4.36
CA ALA A 265 13.91 6.74 -5.02
C ALA A 265 13.89 8.28 -4.88
N ALA A 266 14.23 8.81 -3.71
CA ALA A 266 14.33 10.25 -3.47
C ALA A 266 15.46 10.89 -4.29
N LEU A 267 16.62 10.23 -4.38
CA LEU A 267 17.73 10.68 -5.21
C LEU A 267 17.40 10.66 -6.71
N GLU A 268 16.66 9.67 -7.19
CA GLU A 268 16.19 9.63 -8.58
C GLU A 268 15.20 10.78 -8.87
N VAL A 269 14.36 11.17 -7.92
CA VAL A 269 13.53 12.38 -8.04
C VAL A 269 14.41 13.62 -8.12
N LEU A 270 15.38 13.75 -7.21
CA LEU A 270 16.29 14.92 -7.17
C LEU A 270 17.12 15.02 -8.46
N LYS A 271 17.55 13.91 -9.03
CA LYS A 271 18.31 13.83 -10.29
C LYS A 271 17.55 14.42 -11.48
N GLN A 272 16.23 14.29 -11.51
CA GLN A 272 15.39 14.78 -12.61
C GLN A 272 15.16 16.29 -12.55
N LEU A 273 15.43 16.96 -11.43
CA LEU A 273 15.24 18.39 -11.27
C LEU A 273 16.38 19.19 -11.89
N LYS A 274 16.06 20.36 -12.44
CA LYS A 274 17.04 21.32 -12.99
C LYS A 274 17.65 22.19 -11.88
N GLY A 275 18.87 22.68 -12.09
CA GLY A 275 19.55 23.61 -11.20
C GLY A 275 20.48 22.92 -10.20
N ARG A 276 20.95 23.66 -9.19
CA ARG A 276 21.76 23.13 -8.10
C ARG A 276 20.92 22.22 -7.22
N ARG A 277 21.39 21.02 -6.98
CA ARG A 277 20.70 19.99 -6.18
C ARG A 277 21.46 19.76 -4.89
N ILE A 278 20.78 19.83 -3.76
CA ILE A 278 21.35 19.61 -2.42
C ILE A 278 20.54 18.50 -1.77
N PHE A 279 21.20 17.45 -1.35
CA PHE A 279 20.61 16.36 -0.58
C PHE A 279 21.08 16.48 0.86
N ILE A 280 20.14 16.55 1.81
CA ILE A 280 20.41 16.59 3.24
C ILE A 280 19.93 15.26 3.81
N PHE A 281 20.86 14.50 4.35
CA PHE A 281 20.61 13.22 5.00
C PHE A 281 20.79 13.39 6.50
N GLY A 282 19.75 13.08 7.26
CA GLY A 282 19.76 13.12 8.71
C GLY A 282 20.04 11.73 9.31
N ASP A 283 20.16 11.67 10.63
CA ASP A 283 20.35 10.45 11.42
C ASP A 283 19.04 9.61 11.50
#